data_b2f0983683e2146af1ed8c9d592cadf2
#
_entry.id   b2f0983683e2146af1ed8c9d592cadf2
#
_cell.length_a   1.000
_cell.length_b   1.000
_cell.length_c   1.000
_cell.angle_alpha   90.00
_cell.angle_beta   90.00
_cell.angle_gamma   90.00
#
_symmetry.space_group_name_H-M   'P 1'
#
loop_
_entity.id
_entity.type
_entity.pdbx_description
1 polymer ?
#
loop_
_entity_poly.entity_id
_entity_poly.type
_entity_poly.pdbx_seq_one_letter_code
_entity_poly.pdbx_strand_id
1 'polypeptide(L)'
;MAAVTDRSDLEPVVAAQAREPNGGLVAMPDAFLSANRVELTSLAARYRLPALYNYRAFAEVGGLMSYGNDALDNYRRSAIYVDRILKGEKPADLPVQVPTKYELVINLKTARALGIDVPPTLLARADEVIE
;
A
#
# COMPACT_ATOMS: atom_id res chain seq x y z
N MET A 1 12.58 -9.83 -7.84
CA MET A 1 11.16 -9.38 -7.92
C MET A 1 10.34 -10.58 -8.35
N ALA A 2 9.32 -10.97 -7.59
CA ALA A 2 8.40 -12.04 -7.97
C ALA A 2 7.16 -11.42 -8.61
N ALA A 3 6.78 -11.90 -9.80
CA ALA A 3 5.51 -11.54 -10.42
C ALA A 3 4.45 -12.51 -9.89
N VAL A 4 3.32 -11.97 -9.43
CA VAL A 4 2.16 -12.74 -8.96
C VAL A 4 1.00 -12.35 -9.87
N THR A 5 0.50 -13.30 -10.64
CA THR A 5 -0.58 -13.07 -11.60
C THR A 5 -1.84 -13.89 -11.27
N ASP A 6 -1.69 -14.89 -10.42
CA ASP A 6 -2.77 -15.76 -9.97
C ASP A 6 -2.81 -15.80 -8.43
N ARG A 7 -4.00 -16.04 -7.89
CA ARG A 7 -4.21 -16.13 -6.44
C ARG A 7 -3.45 -17.31 -5.82
N SER A 8 -3.31 -18.40 -6.55
CA SER A 8 -2.54 -19.57 -6.10
C SER A 8 -1.04 -19.29 -5.96
N ASP A 9 -0.51 -18.22 -6.57
CA ASP A 9 0.91 -17.85 -6.47
C ASP A 9 1.22 -17.02 -5.22
N LEU A 10 0.21 -16.41 -4.57
CA LEU A 10 0.40 -15.51 -3.42
C LEU A 10 1.12 -16.23 -2.27
N GLU A 11 0.59 -17.36 -1.81
CA GLU A 11 1.17 -18.07 -0.67
C GLU A 11 2.57 -18.62 -0.95
N PRO A 12 2.84 -19.30 -2.09
CA PRO A 12 4.19 -19.76 -2.42
C PRO A 12 5.24 -18.65 -2.45
N VAL A 13 4.89 -17.48 -3.00
CA VAL A 13 5.80 -16.33 -3.08
C VAL A 13 6.07 -15.74 -1.70
N VAL A 14 5.04 -15.53 -0.88
CA VAL A 14 5.20 -15.03 0.49
C VAL A 14 6.00 -16.02 1.34
N ALA A 15 5.68 -17.32 1.25
CA ALA A 15 6.38 -18.37 1.99
C ALA A 15 7.86 -18.49 1.59
N ALA A 16 8.17 -18.32 0.30
CA ALA A 16 9.57 -18.34 -0.18
C ALA A 16 10.35 -17.15 0.39
N GLN A 17 9.76 -15.94 0.38
CA GLN A 17 10.39 -14.75 0.92
C GLN A 17 10.61 -14.83 2.44
N ALA A 18 9.71 -15.48 3.16
CA ALA A 18 9.82 -15.66 4.62
C ALA A 18 10.92 -16.64 5.05
N ARG A 19 11.48 -17.42 4.13
CA ARG A 19 12.64 -18.29 4.41
C ARG A 19 13.97 -17.55 4.44
N GLU A 20 14.00 -16.37 3.81
CA GLU A 20 15.22 -15.55 3.78
C GLU A 20 15.41 -14.83 5.13
N PRO A 21 16.59 -14.89 5.74
CA PRO A 21 16.87 -14.19 6.98
C PRO A 21 16.75 -12.67 6.76
N ASN A 22 16.09 -11.98 7.68
CA ASN A 22 15.77 -10.54 7.59
C ASN A 22 14.97 -10.15 6.35
N GLY A 23 14.18 -11.09 5.82
CA GLY A 23 13.29 -10.85 4.69
C GLY A 23 12.18 -9.86 5.01
N GLY A 24 11.66 -9.22 3.97
CA GLY A 24 10.51 -8.33 4.04
C GLY A 24 9.79 -8.32 2.69
N LEU A 25 8.57 -7.81 2.70
CA LEU A 25 7.75 -7.68 1.50
C LEU A 25 7.49 -6.21 1.17
N VAL A 26 7.64 -5.85 -0.09
CA VAL A 26 7.15 -4.59 -0.62
C VAL A 26 6.12 -4.91 -1.71
N ALA A 27 4.85 -4.63 -1.42
CA ALA A 27 3.76 -4.81 -2.37
C ALA A 27 3.65 -3.56 -3.26
N MET A 28 4.02 -3.71 -4.53
CA MET A 28 3.94 -2.62 -5.51
C MET A 28 2.49 -2.32 -5.88
N PRO A 29 2.19 -1.09 -6.38
CA PRO A 29 0.86 -0.74 -6.85
C PRO A 29 0.39 -1.67 -7.97
N ASP A 30 -0.66 -2.43 -7.69
CA ASP A 30 -1.22 -3.41 -8.60
C ASP A 30 -2.70 -3.67 -8.26
N ALA A 31 -3.55 -3.80 -9.28
CA ALA A 31 -4.99 -4.00 -9.12
C ALA A 31 -5.32 -5.39 -8.54
N PHE A 32 -4.59 -6.42 -8.96
CA PHE A 32 -4.77 -7.78 -8.47
C PHE A 32 -4.40 -7.88 -6.97
N LEU A 33 -3.25 -7.31 -6.57
CA LEU A 33 -2.84 -7.27 -5.16
C LEU A 33 -3.83 -6.48 -4.32
N SER A 34 -4.35 -5.36 -4.84
CA SER A 34 -5.37 -4.55 -4.15
C SER A 34 -6.68 -5.31 -3.95
N ALA A 35 -7.12 -6.09 -4.96
CA ALA A 35 -8.31 -6.93 -4.85
C ALA A 35 -8.12 -8.08 -3.83
N ASN A 36 -6.90 -8.61 -3.71
CA ASN A 36 -6.56 -9.70 -2.80
C ASN A 36 -5.85 -9.22 -1.51
N ARG A 37 -6.02 -7.93 -1.12
CA ARG A 37 -5.30 -7.33 0.00
C ARG A 37 -5.48 -8.04 1.34
N VAL A 38 -6.68 -8.54 1.63
CA VAL A 38 -6.97 -9.27 2.88
C VAL A 38 -6.17 -10.57 2.95
N GLU A 39 -6.09 -11.30 1.85
CA GLU A 39 -5.32 -12.54 1.77
C GLU A 39 -3.82 -12.26 1.88
N LEU A 40 -3.32 -11.28 1.13
CA LEU A 40 -1.90 -10.92 1.17
C LEU A 40 -1.45 -10.47 2.57
N THR A 41 -2.24 -9.63 3.25
CA THR A 41 -1.93 -9.21 4.63
C THR A 41 -2.01 -10.37 5.62
N SER A 42 -2.98 -11.27 5.46
CA SER A 42 -3.11 -12.48 6.28
C SER A 42 -1.93 -13.43 6.10
N LEU A 43 -1.47 -13.63 4.87
CA LEU A 43 -0.27 -14.42 4.57
C LEU A 43 0.99 -13.78 5.18
N ALA A 44 1.19 -12.48 5.01
CA ALA A 44 2.33 -11.78 5.61
C ALA A 44 2.35 -11.93 7.14
N ALA A 45 1.20 -11.81 7.81
CA ALA A 45 1.08 -12.02 9.25
C ALA A 45 1.36 -13.48 9.64
N ARG A 46 0.80 -14.47 8.92
CA ARG A 46 0.98 -15.92 9.14
C ARG A 46 2.44 -16.33 9.05
N TYR A 47 3.14 -15.81 8.06
CA TYR A 47 4.56 -16.08 7.85
C TYR A 47 5.49 -15.13 8.61
N ARG A 48 4.93 -14.24 9.47
CA ARG A 48 5.67 -13.24 10.25
C ARG A 48 6.61 -12.38 9.41
N LEU A 49 6.17 -12.02 8.21
CA LEU A 49 6.94 -11.27 7.24
C LEU A 49 6.56 -9.78 7.33
N PRO A 50 7.47 -8.89 7.74
CA PRO A 50 7.22 -7.46 7.70
C PRO A 50 6.89 -7.01 6.27
N ALA A 51 5.83 -6.21 6.11
CA ALA A 51 5.37 -5.82 4.79
C ALA A 51 5.03 -4.33 4.72
N LEU A 52 5.48 -3.71 3.64
CA LEU A 52 5.13 -2.35 3.23
C LEU A 52 4.19 -2.43 2.02
N TYR A 53 3.12 -1.66 2.09
CA TYR A 53 2.10 -1.60 1.05
C TYR A 53 1.97 -0.19 0.48
N ASN A 54 1.34 -0.08 -0.69
CA ASN A 54 1.18 1.20 -1.40
C ASN A 54 -0.09 1.99 -1.01
N TYR A 55 -1.11 1.34 -0.43
CA TYR A 55 -2.38 1.99 -0.07
C TYR A 55 -2.75 1.71 1.39
N ARG A 56 -3.34 2.73 2.05
CA ARG A 56 -3.84 2.66 3.42
C ARG A 56 -4.78 1.47 3.68
N ALA A 57 -5.58 1.09 2.67
CA ALA A 57 -6.51 -0.04 2.76
C ALA A 57 -5.85 -1.37 3.15
N PHE A 58 -4.55 -1.54 2.91
CA PHE A 58 -3.81 -2.70 3.41
C PHE A 58 -3.53 -2.61 4.91
N ALA A 59 -3.16 -1.44 5.43
CA ALA A 59 -2.93 -1.24 6.86
C ALA A 59 -4.24 -1.39 7.65
N GLU A 60 -5.36 -0.92 7.10
CA GLU A 60 -6.70 -1.06 7.69
C GLU A 60 -7.15 -2.52 7.85
N VAL A 61 -6.74 -3.41 6.95
CA VAL A 61 -7.07 -4.85 7.02
C VAL A 61 -5.99 -5.69 7.69
N GLY A 62 -5.06 -5.06 8.41
CA GLY A 62 -4.05 -5.75 9.22
C GLY A 62 -2.63 -5.75 8.65
N GLY A 63 -2.36 -5.04 7.56
CA GLY A 63 -1.00 -4.83 7.07
C GLY A 63 -0.17 -4.00 8.05
N LEU A 64 1.16 -4.23 8.08
CA LEU A 64 2.06 -3.55 9.02
C LEU A 64 2.11 -2.05 8.79
N MET A 65 2.36 -1.62 7.56
CA MET A 65 2.36 -0.21 7.21
C MET A 65 2.12 0.01 5.72
N SER A 66 1.62 1.19 5.39
CA SER A 66 1.50 1.63 4.01
C SER A 66 2.13 2.99 3.81
N TYR A 67 2.77 3.17 2.66
CA TYR A 67 3.25 4.46 2.19
C TYR A 67 2.94 4.62 0.70
N GLY A 68 2.14 5.62 0.38
CA GLY A 68 1.74 5.87 -1.00
C GLY A 68 0.88 7.12 -1.15
N ASN A 69 0.45 7.35 -2.37
CA ASN A 69 -0.38 8.51 -2.68
C ASN A 69 -1.80 8.37 -2.10
N ASP A 70 -2.35 9.49 -1.63
CA ASP A 70 -3.75 9.57 -1.22
C ASP A 70 -4.67 9.38 -2.45
N ALA A 71 -5.33 8.22 -2.51
CA ALA A 71 -6.20 7.86 -3.62
C ALA A 71 -7.41 8.82 -3.73
N LEU A 72 -7.97 9.26 -2.60
CA LEU A 72 -9.10 10.19 -2.59
C LEU A 72 -8.70 11.55 -3.16
N ASP A 73 -7.51 12.04 -2.83
CA ASP A 73 -6.99 13.29 -3.40
C ASP A 73 -6.82 13.18 -4.92
N ASN A 74 -6.29 12.04 -5.40
CA ASN A 74 -6.17 11.80 -6.84
C ASN A 74 -7.53 11.83 -7.55
N TYR A 75 -8.55 11.18 -7.00
CA TYR A 75 -9.90 11.21 -7.56
C TYR A 75 -10.50 12.62 -7.55
N ARG A 76 -10.35 13.38 -6.46
CA ARG A 76 -10.81 14.76 -6.38
C ARG A 76 -10.15 15.65 -7.43
N ARG A 77 -8.84 15.51 -7.61
CA ARG A 77 -8.08 16.28 -8.62
C ARG A 77 -8.45 15.89 -10.05
N SER A 78 -8.78 14.62 -10.29
CA SER A 78 -9.25 14.16 -11.59
C SER A 78 -10.56 14.84 -12.02
N ALA A 79 -11.42 15.24 -11.07
CA ALA A 79 -12.64 15.97 -11.36
C ALA A 79 -12.38 17.30 -12.09
N ILE A 80 -11.23 17.97 -11.81
CA ILE A 80 -10.82 19.22 -12.49
C ILE A 80 -10.60 18.95 -13.99
N TYR A 81 -9.97 17.83 -14.32
CA TYR A 81 -9.76 17.43 -15.72
C TYR A 81 -11.06 17.11 -16.44
N VAL A 82 -11.96 16.40 -15.76
CA VAL A 82 -13.30 16.09 -16.29
C VAL A 82 -14.05 17.39 -16.59
N ASP A 83 -14.08 18.34 -15.67
CA ASP A 83 -14.75 19.65 -15.87
C ASP A 83 -14.18 20.41 -17.07
N ARG A 84 -12.85 20.47 -17.21
CA ARG A 84 -12.17 21.14 -18.33
C ARG A 84 -12.49 20.47 -19.68
N ILE A 85 -12.47 19.15 -19.72
CA ILE A 85 -12.81 18.38 -20.94
C ILE A 85 -14.27 18.59 -21.32
N LEU A 86 -15.19 18.54 -20.35
CA LEU A 86 -16.61 18.80 -20.61
C LEU A 86 -16.88 20.22 -21.10
N LYS A 87 -16.02 21.20 -20.76
CA LYS A 87 -16.04 22.58 -21.25
C LYS A 87 -15.35 22.74 -22.61
N GLY A 88 -14.88 21.67 -23.24
CA GLY A 88 -14.33 21.66 -24.58
C GLY A 88 -12.81 21.71 -24.69
N GLU A 89 -12.08 21.64 -23.56
CA GLU A 89 -10.62 21.54 -23.59
C GLU A 89 -10.18 20.16 -24.07
N LYS A 90 -9.18 20.10 -24.91
CA LYS A 90 -8.70 18.82 -25.47
C LYS A 90 -7.84 18.09 -24.42
N PRO A 91 -8.01 16.78 -24.21
CA PRO A 91 -7.17 16.02 -23.29
C PRO A 91 -5.66 16.15 -23.57
N ALA A 92 -5.27 16.29 -24.83
CA ALA A 92 -3.87 16.47 -25.23
C ALA A 92 -3.23 17.78 -24.74
N ASP A 93 -4.04 18.79 -24.45
CA ASP A 93 -3.59 20.11 -23.98
C ASP A 93 -3.53 20.17 -22.44
N LEU A 94 -4.01 19.13 -21.74
CA LEU A 94 -3.99 19.07 -20.29
C LEU A 94 -2.62 18.64 -19.78
N PRO A 95 -2.06 19.34 -18.76
CA PRO A 95 -0.76 18.99 -18.21
C PRO A 95 -0.81 17.67 -17.45
N VAL A 96 0.20 16.81 -17.61
CA VAL A 96 0.38 15.65 -16.76
C VAL A 96 0.75 16.10 -15.36
N GLN A 97 0.01 15.63 -14.35
CA GLN A 97 0.29 15.94 -12.95
C GLN A 97 0.68 14.65 -12.19
N VAL A 98 1.69 14.75 -11.35
CA VAL A 98 2.05 13.70 -10.41
C VAL A 98 1.28 13.90 -9.10
N PRO A 99 1.01 12.84 -8.34
CA PRO A 99 0.47 12.95 -7.00
C PRO A 99 1.39 13.82 -6.13
N THR A 100 0.82 14.73 -5.35
CA THR A 100 1.55 15.59 -4.43
C THR A 100 1.29 15.29 -2.97
N LYS A 101 0.22 14.52 -2.69
CA LYS A 101 -0.15 14.10 -1.36
C LYS A 101 0.16 12.62 -1.18
N TYR A 102 1.05 12.32 -0.25
CA TYR A 102 1.40 10.97 0.19
C TYR A 102 1.00 10.83 1.64
N GLU A 103 0.67 9.62 2.04
CA GLU A 103 0.35 9.29 3.42
C GLU A 103 1.13 8.05 3.89
N LEU A 104 1.58 8.13 5.16
CA LEU A 104 2.18 7.04 5.90
C LEU A 104 1.20 6.58 6.97
N VAL A 105 0.73 5.34 6.86
CA VAL A 105 -0.13 4.70 7.86
C VAL A 105 0.63 3.54 8.50
N ILE A 106 0.63 3.48 9.83
CA ILE A 106 1.32 2.43 10.59
C ILE A 106 0.31 1.71 11.48
N ASN A 107 0.30 0.38 11.42
CA ASN A 107 -0.52 -0.46 12.28
C ASN A 107 0.32 -1.02 13.44
N LEU A 108 0.19 -0.40 14.61
CA LEU A 108 0.93 -0.81 15.81
C LEU A 108 0.47 -2.17 16.36
N LYS A 109 -0.78 -2.55 16.14
CA LYS A 109 -1.28 -3.87 16.50
C LYS A 109 -0.51 -4.96 15.75
N THR A 110 -0.31 -4.76 14.47
CA THR A 110 0.46 -5.68 13.61
C THR A 110 1.96 -5.63 13.95
N ALA A 111 2.52 -4.44 14.21
CA ALA A 111 3.91 -4.30 14.64
C ALA A 111 4.18 -5.10 15.93
N ARG A 112 3.32 -4.96 16.93
CA ARG A 112 3.42 -5.74 18.19
C ARG A 112 3.32 -7.25 17.95
N ALA A 113 2.41 -7.70 17.09
CA ALA A 113 2.24 -9.12 16.76
C ALA A 113 3.47 -9.70 16.05
N LEU A 114 4.18 -8.88 15.27
CA LEU A 114 5.43 -9.26 14.60
C LEU A 114 6.66 -9.13 15.51
N GLY A 115 6.53 -8.52 16.69
CA GLY A 115 7.65 -8.22 17.59
C GLY A 115 8.54 -7.09 17.09
N ILE A 116 7.96 -6.17 16.29
CA ILE A 116 8.68 -5.02 15.71
C ILE A 116 8.45 -3.80 16.60
N ASP A 117 9.53 -3.22 17.06
CA ASP A 117 9.51 -1.92 17.74
C ASP A 117 9.61 -0.80 16.69
N VAL A 118 8.57 0.03 16.62
CA VAL A 118 8.49 1.14 15.66
C VAL A 118 9.16 2.38 16.27
N PRO A 119 10.23 2.92 15.66
CA PRO A 119 10.94 4.07 16.20
C PRO A 119 10.02 5.28 16.38
N PRO A 120 10.13 6.03 17.49
CA PRO A 120 9.34 7.24 17.76
C PRO A 120 9.44 8.28 16.63
N THR A 121 10.62 8.38 16.00
CA THR A 121 10.84 9.26 14.84
C THR A 121 10.04 8.89 13.61
N LEU A 122 9.73 7.60 13.43
CA LEU A 122 8.87 7.13 12.35
C LEU A 122 7.39 7.35 12.69
N LEU A 123 6.99 7.08 13.93
CA LEU A 123 5.63 7.38 14.43
C LEU A 123 5.29 8.86 14.31
N ALA A 124 6.23 9.74 14.62
CA ALA A 124 6.03 11.19 14.51
C ALA A 124 5.84 11.68 13.06
N ARG A 125 6.16 10.85 12.07
CA ARG A 125 5.97 11.13 10.64
C ARG A 125 4.72 10.46 10.06
N ALA A 126 4.08 9.60 10.82
CA ALA A 126 2.87 8.92 10.36
C ALA A 126 1.70 9.90 10.32
N ASP A 127 0.95 9.87 9.22
CA ASP A 127 -0.30 10.61 9.07
C ASP A 127 -1.42 9.95 9.88
N GLU A 128 -1.32 8.61 10.04
CA GLU A 128 -2.24 7.84 10.87
C GLU A 128 -1.53 6.66 11.55
N VAL A 129 -1.90 6.40 12.80
CA VAL A 129 -1.45 5.24 13.57
C VAL A 129 -2.67 4.44 14.00
N ILE A 130 -2.75 3.18 13.58
CA ILE A 130 -3.80 2.22 13.95
C ILE A 130 -3.33 1.48 15.21
N GLU A 131 -4.10 1.59 16.31
CA GLU A 131 -3.81 0.99 17.63
C GLU A 131 -4.64 -0.26 17.91
#